data_0a5f16bfbfedff5aa821711b8d3676ca
#
_entry.id   0a5f16bfbfedff5aa821711b8d3676ca
#
_cell.length_a   1.000
_cell.length_b   1.000
_cell.length_c   1.000
_cell.angle_alpha   90.00
_cell.angle_beta   90.00
_cell.angle_gamma   90.00
#
_symmetry.space_group_name_H-M   'P 1'
#
loop_
_entity.id
_entity.type
_entity.pdbx_description
1 polymer ?
#
loop_
_entity_poly.entity_id
_entity_poly.type
_entity_poly.pdbx_seq_one_letter_code
_entity_poly.pdbx_strand_id
1 'polypeptide(L)'
;MPIKLDNVSYTYAPGTTLAVQALRGVSLEIGDGEFVGVMGCTGSGKSTLIQLIAGLIAPTQGSVLLDGEDINAKKYDRDALHRKVGLVFQYPEYQLFETTVERDVAFGLRHSGLSREETAAAVKAALELVGFDYDAVRDKSPLGFSGGEKRRIAIAGVLASKPRVLILDEPVAGLDPLGRQDFLNMVDALNKDGITIIMISHNADALAEHARRIIVLRDGALFRDGSAKEIFSDYFDLIHNGIGVPQVRRAAQLLRDRGVDMPGNIILYSQFIDRLKILMWRKNK
;
A
#
# COMPACT_ATOMS: atom_id res chain seq x y z
N MET A 1 6.31 10.65 11.85
CA MET A 1 5.31 9.92 12.67
C MET A 1 5.57 8.42 12.54
N PRO A 2 6.50 7.88 13.32
CA PRO A 2 6.83 6.46 13.22
C PRO A 2 5.63 5.62 13.68
N ILE A 3 5.36 4.57 12.89
CA ILE A 3 4.45 3.50 13.28
C ILE A 3 5.32 2.40 13.86
N LYS A 4 5.02 1.93 15.06
CA LYS A 4 5.73 0.82 15.67
C LYS A 4 4.74 -0.26 16.11
N LEU A 5 5.00 -1.48 15.70
CA LEU A 5 4.38 -2.67 16.24
C LEU A 5 5.36 -3.29 17.23
N ASP A 6 4.91 -3.57 18.43
CA ASP A 6 5.72 -4.20 19.48
C ASP A 6 5.10 -5.52 19.90
N ASN A 7 5.72 -6.62 19.46
CA ASN A 7 5.31 -8.00 19.71
C ASN A 7 3.80 -8.28 19.47
N VAL A 8 3.29 -7.76 18.34
CA VAL A 8 1.86 -7.78 18.03
C VAL A 8 1.41 -9.17 17.59
N SER A 9 0.41 -9.70 18.28
CA SER A 9 -0.32 -10.92 17.89
C SER A 9 -1.80 -10.62 17.75
N TYR A 10 -2.45 -11.33 16.83
CA TYR A 10 -3.89 -11.22 16.65
C TYR A 10 -4.51 -12.57 16.34
N THR A 11 -5.58 -12.90 17.06
CA THR A 11 -6.36 -14.13 16.88
C THR A 11 -7.82 -13.76 16.62
N TYR A 12 -8.36 -14.20 15.48
CA TYR A 12 -9.80 -14.14 15.21
C TYR A 12 -10.53 -15.14 16.06
N ALA A 13 -11.74 -14.79 16.53
CA ALA A 13 -12.63 -15.63 17.35
C ALA A 13 -11.89 -16.36 18.50
N PRO A 14 -11.13 -15.65 19.37
CA PRO A 14 -10.35 -16.28 20.42
C PRO A 14 -11.26 -17.02 21.40
N GLY A 15 -10.81 -18.19 21.89
CA GLY A 15 -11.59 -19.02 22.83
C GLY A 15 -12.69 -19.88 22.20
N THR A 16 -12.79 -19.89 20.88
CA THR A 16 -13.75 -20.76 20.14
C THR A 16 -13.03 -21.83 19.34
N THR A 17 -13.76 -22.82 18.84
CA THR A 17 -13.24 -23.85 17.92
C THR A 17 -12.84 -23.30 16.55
N LEU A 18 -13.22 -22.06 16.24
CA LEU A 18 -12.90 -21.35 14.99
C LEU A 18 -11.74 -20.35 15.18
N ALA A 19 -11.01 -20.44 16.29
CA ALA A 19 -9.89 -19.54 16.55
C ALA A 19 -8.78 -19.68 15.50
N VAL A 20 -8.44 -18.58 14.83
CA VAL A 20 -7.36 -18.51 13.85
C VAL A 20 -6.39 -17.42 14.25
N GLN A 21 -5.15 -17.78 14.56
CA GLN A 21 -4.09 -16.83 14.84
C GLN A 21 -3.54 -16.28 13.52
N ALA A 22 -3.90 -15.03 13.22
CA ALA A 22 -3.53 -14.35 11.98
C ALA A 22 -2.17 -13.64 12.05
N LEU A 23 -1.78 -13.14 13.24
CA LEU A 23 -0.44 -12.59 13.46
C LEU A 23 0.18 -13.17 14.74
N ARG A 24 1.53 -13.33 14.72
CA ARG A 24 2.31 -14.01 15.76
C ARG A 24 3.55 -13.20 16.12
N GLY A 25 3.46 -12.35 17.15
CA GLY A 25 4.62 -11.62 17.67
C GLY A 25 5.33 -10.73 16.67
N VAL A 26 4.58 -10.06 15.79
CA VAL A 26 5.16 -9.18 14.77
C VAL A 26 5.68 -7.92 15.44
N SER A 27 6.98 -7.66 15.25
CA SER A 27 7.63 -6.41 15.67
C SER A 27 8.27 -5.76 14.44
N LEU A 28 7.88 -4.52 14.15
CA LEU A 28 8.43 -3.71 13.07
C LEU A 28 8.21 -2.23 13.34
N GLU A 29 8.99 -1.40 12.68
CA GLU A 29 8.86 0.05 12.73
C GLU A 29 8.85 0.62 11.31
N ILE A 30 7.94 1.56 11.03
CA ILE A 30 7.84 2.26 9.75
C ILE A 30 8.06 3.74 10.04
N GLY A 31 9.07 4.31 9.39
CA GLY A 31 9.45 5.72 9.55
C GLY A 31 8.54 6.68 8.78
N ASP A 32 8.67 7.96 9.08
CA ASP A 32 7.99 9.03 8.33
C ASP A 32 8.47 9.08 6.89
N GLY A 33 7.52 9.26 5.97
CA GLY A 33 7.81 9.40 4.55
C GLY A 33 8.38 8.14 3.89
N GLU A 34 8.39 6.98 4.59
CA GLU A 34 8.76 5.73 3.94
C GLU A 34 7.69 5.30 2.92
N PHE A 35 8.14 4.67 1.83
CA PHE A 35 7.29 3.88 0.97
C PHE A 35 7.61 2.40 1.22
N VAL A 36 6.70 1.72 1.91
CA VAL A 36 6.85 0.32 2.33
C VAL A 36 5.89 -0.56 1.52
N GLY A 37 6.45 -1.56 0.84
CA GLY A 37 5.67 -2.64 0.23
C GLY A 37 5.45 -3.78 1.23
N VAL A 38 4.25 -4.35 1.27
CA VAL A 38 3.93 -5.52 2.10
C VAL A 38 3.56 -6.68 1.21
N MET A 39 4.29 -7.77 1.30
CA MET A 39 4.10 -8.99 0.51
C MET A 39 3.85 -10.21 1.40
N GLY A 40 3.43 -11.30 0.77
CA GLY A 40 3.20 -12.59 1.41
C GLY A 40 2.07 -13.35 0.74
N CYS A 41 1.99 -14.66 0.96
CA CYS A 41 0.93 -15.50 0.42
C CYS A 41 -0.46 -15.09 0.96
N THR A 42 -1.52 -15.56 0.32
CA THR A 42 -2.88 -15.42 0.87
C THR A 42 -2.95 -16.08 2.25
N GLY A 43 -3.56 -15.39 3.20
CA GLY A 43 -3.61 -15.87 4.60
C GLY A 43 -2.36 -15.60 5.44
N SER A 44 -1.33 -14.92 4.91
CA SER A 44 -0.11 -14.60 5.68
C SER A 44 -0.28 -13.51 6.74
N GLY A 45 -1.44 -12.88 6.84
CA GLY A 45 -1.74 -11.84 7.86
C GLY A 45 -1.65 -10.40 7.37
N LYS A 46 -1.41 -10.13 6.07
CA LYS A 46 -1.26 -8.76 5.51
C LYS A 46 -2.46 -7.85 5.83
N SER A 47 -3.67 -8.29 5.50
CA SER A 47 -4.89 -7.49 5.75
C SER A 47 -5.13 -7.28 7.25
N THR A 48 -4.79 -8.26 8.09
CA THR A 48 -4.85 -8.11 9.56
C THR A 48 -3.83 -7.07 10.04
N LEU A 49 -2.60 -7.07 9.48
CA LEU A 49 -1.56 -6.11 9.81
C LEU A 49 -2.04 -4.67 9.55
N ILE A 50 -2.57 -4.40 8.35
CA ILE A 50 -3.01 -3.04 8.01
C ILE A 50 -4.25 -2.61 8.80
N GLN A 51 -5.17 -3.52 9.13
CA GLN A 51 -6.31 -3.20 9.98
C GLN A 51 -5.89 -2.84 11.41
N LEU A 52 -4.85 -3.48 11.94
CA LEU A 52 -4.25 -3.12 13.23
C LEU A 52 -3.60 -1.74 13.18
N ILE A 53 -2.82 -1.44 12.13
CA ILE A 53 -2.19 -0.13 11.94
C ILE A 53 -3.24 0.97 11.78
N ALA A 54 -4.32 0.70 11.06
CA ALA A 54 -5.43 1.64 10.88
C ALA A 54 -6.34 1.76 12.12
N GLY A 55 -6.11 0.95 13.17
CA GLY A 55 -6.92 0.97 14.40
C GLY A 55 -8.33 0.41 14.23
N LEU A 56 -8.61 -0.31 13.15
CA LEU A 56 -9.91 -0.95 12.91
C LEU A 56 -10.15 -2.15 13.83
N ILE A 57 -9.07 -2.82 14.21
CA ILE A 57 -9.06 -3.93 15.17
C ILE A 57 -7.96 -3.68 16.22
N ALA A 58 -8.13 -4.22 17.42
CA ALA A 58 -7.13 -4.13 18.49
C ALA A 58 -6.32 -5.45 18.57
N PRO A 59 -5.01 -5.41 18.83
CA PRO A 59 -4.20 -6.61 18.96
C PRO A 59 -4.67 -7.47 20.16
N THR A 60 -4.53 -8.79 20.06
CA THR A 60 -4.79 -9.69 21.20
C THR A 60 -3.62 -9.70 22.19
N GLN A 61 -2.41 -9.39 21.71
CA GLN A 61 -1.19 -9.21 22.50
C GLN A 61 -0.28 -8.18 21.84
N GLY A 62 0.56 -7.52 22.62
CA GLY A 62 1.45 -6.47 22.13
C GLY A 62 0.74 -5.13 21.98
N SER A 63 1.39 -4.18 21.36
CA SER A 63 0.86 -2.82 21.14
C SER A 63 1.21 -2.28 19.76
N VAL A 64 0.33 -1.39 19.26
CA VAL A 64 0.56 -0.61 18.03
C VAL A 64 0.69 0.84 18.44
N LEU A 65 1.85 1.41 18.17
CA LEU A 65 2.19 2.78 18.57
C LEU A 65 2.21 3.68 17.32
N LEU A 66 1.63 4.86 17.45
CA LEU A 66 1.69 5.95 16.51
C LEU A 66 2.23 7.19 17.23
N ASP A 67 3.33 7.78 16.77
CA ASP A 67 4.05 8.85 17.49
C ASP A 67 4.47 8.47 18.92
N GLY A 68 4.70 7.19 19.19
CA GLY A 68 5.03 6.69 20.53
C GLY A 68 3.84 6.46 21.44
N GLU A 69 2.62 6.76 21.04
CA GLU A 69 1.39 6.54 21.79
C GLU A 69 0.66 5.26 21.31
N ASP A 70 0.21 4.43 22.25
CA ASP A 70 -0.58 3.23 21.92
C ASP A 70 -1.97 3.63 21.43
N ILE A 71 -2.23 3.34 20.15
CA ILE A 71 -3.52 3.65 19.49
C ILE A 71 -4.70 2.86 20.07
N ASN A 72 -4.45 1.83 20.86
CA ASN A 72 -5.48 1.00 21.50
C ASN A 72 -5.70 1.36 22.99
N ALA A 73 -4.98 2.35 23.52
CA ALA A 73 -5.18 2.84 24.85
C ALA A 73 -6.61 3.41 25.02
N LYS A 74 -7.24 3.20 26.20
CA LYS A 74 -8.64 3.60 26.47
C LYS A 74 -8.93 5.10 26.25
N LYS A 75 -7.92 5.96 26.35
CA LYS A 75 -8.04 7.42 26.21
C LYS A 75 -7.52 7.94 24.86
N TYR A 76 -7.11 7.06 23.94
CA TYR A 76 -6.61 7.48 22.64
C TYR A 76 -7.73 8.05 21.78
N ASP A 77 -7.51 9.19 21.15
CA ASP A 77 -8.47 9.83 20.23
C ASP A 77 -8.52 9.09 18.90
N ARG A 78 -9.55 8.26 18.72
CA ARG A 78 -9.75 7.48 17.49
C ARG A 78 -10.10 8.34 16.29
N ASP A 79 -10.77 9.47 16.48
CA ASP A 79 -11.06 10.39 15.39
C ASP A 79 -9.78 11.05 14.89
N ALA A 80 -8.87 11.40 15.80
CA ALA A 80 -7.53 11.87 15.42
C ALA A 80 -6.72 10.79 14.69
N LEU A 81 -6.85 9.50 15.08
CA LEU A 81 -6.21 8.39 14.37
C LEU A 81 -6.68 8.31 12.92
N HIS A 82 -8.01 8.29 12.69
CA HIS A 82 -8.58 8.16 11.34
C HIS A 82 -8.32 9.38 10.45
N ARG A 83 -8.06 10.55 11.03
CA ARG A 83 -7.55 11.71 10.27
C ARG A 83 -6.08 11.55 9.87
N LYS A 84 -5.27 10.90 10.71
CA LYS A 84 -3.82 10.71 10.46
C LYS A 84 -3.53 9.51 9.55
N VAL A 85 -4.33 8.46 9.63
CA VAL A 85 -4.12 7.19 8.91
C VAL A 85 -5.28 6.94 7.98
N GLY A 86 -5.07 7.12 6.69
CA GLY A 86 -6.01 6.79 5.64
C GLY A 86 -5.85 5.34 5.19
N LEU A 87 -6.94 4.62 5.00
CA LEU A 87 -6.95 3.25 4.49
C LEU A 87 -7.84 3.16 3.24
N VAL A 88 -7.25 2.72 2.15
CA VAL A 88 -7.92 2.39 0.89
C VAL A 88 -7.98 0.87 0.78
N PHE A 89 -9.16 0.30 0.87
CA PHE A 89 -9.39 -1.14 0.71
C PHE A 89 -9.30 -1.57 -0.76
N GLN A 90 -9.21 -2.87 -0.96
CA GLN A 90 -9.30 -3.47 -2.28
C GLN A 90 -10.67 -3.14 -2.93
N TYR A 91 -10.65 -2.71 -4.19
CA TYR A 91 -11.84 -2.27 -4.94
C TYR A 91 -12.61 -1.11 -4.26
N PRO A 92 -11.94 0.02 -3.97
CA PRO A 92 -12.56 1.14 -3.25
C PRO A 92 -13.73 1.76 -3.99
N GLU A 93 -13.83 1.56 -5.31
CA GLU A 93 -14.95 2.00 -6.16
C GLU A 93 -16.31 1.42 -5.74
N TYR A 94 -16.34 0.31 -5.01
CA TYR A 94 -17.59 -0.24 -4.47
C TYR A 94 -18.04 0.43 -3.16
N GLN A 95 -17.23 1.31 -2.61
CA GLN A 95 -17.55 2.05 -1.40
C GLN A 95 -18.24 3.40 -1.67
N LEU A 96 -18.38 3.78 -2.94
CA LEU A 96 -19.09 5.00 -3.35
C LEU A 96 -20.61 4.80 -3.23
N PHE A 97 -21.29 5.70 -2.51
CA PHE A 97 -22.72 5.55 -2.21
C PHE A 97 -23.51 6.86 -2.18
N GLU A 98 -22.85 8.01 -2.15
CA GLU A 98 -23.51 9.31 -2.11
C GLU A 98 -24.04 9.73 -3.49
N THR A 99 -24.93 10.70 -3.50
CA THR A 99 -25.59 11.16 -4.72
C THR A 99 -24.70 12.02 -5.60
N THR A 100 -23.69 12.68 -5.03
CA THR A 100 -22.73 13.51 -5.76
C THR A 100 -21.30 13.20 -5.32
N VAL A 101 -20.34 13.43 -6.23
CA VAL A 101 -18.91 13.27 -5.97
C VAL A 101 -18.46 14.12 -4.77
N GLU A 102 -18.90 15.38 -4.70
CA GLU A 102 -18.55 16.26 -3.57
C GLU A 102 -18.98 15.68 -2.22
N ARG A 103 -20.21 15.16 -2.13
CA ARG A 103 -20.73 14.57 -0.89
C ARG A 103 -20.00 13.30 -0.51
N ASP A 104 -19.65 12.47 -1.50
CA ASP A 104 -18.96 11.22 -1.27
C ASP A 104 -17.55 11.48 -0.73
N VAL A 105 -16.81 12.36 -1.38
CA VAL A 105 -15.45 12.76 -0.95
C VAL A 105 -15.49 13.50 0.41
N ALA A 106 -16.53 14.31 0.68
CA ALA A 106 -16.70 15.00 1.96
C ALA A 106 -17.11 14.06 3.11
N PHE A 107 -17.53 12.83 2.82
CA PHE A 107 -18.10 11.94 3.83
C PHE A 107 -17.15 11.69 5.01
N GLY A 108 -15.88 11.43 4.73
CA GLY A 108 -14.84 11.22 5.74
C GLY A 108 -14.53 12.45 6.60
N LEU A 109 -14.97 13.65 6.18
CA LEU A 109 -14.75 14.90 6.91
C LEU A 109 -15.88 15.27 7.86
N ARG A 110 -16.98 14.51 7.92
CA ARG A 110 -18.20 14.85 8.73
C ARG A 110 -17.91 15.10 10.20
N HIS A 111 -16.89 14.45 10.76
CA HIS A 111 -16.49 14.59 12.17
C HIS A 111 -15.17 15.34 12.36
N SER A 112 -14.71 16.06 11.33
CA SER A 112 -13.44 16.80 11.37
C SER A 112 -13.53 18.14 12.12
N GLY A 113 -14.75 18.65 12.34
CA GLY A 113 -14.98 20.00 12.89
C GLY A 113 -14.73 21.13 11.91
N LEU A 114 -14.47 20.83 10.63
CA LEU A 114 -14.28 21.83 9.57
C LEU A 114 -15.58 22.55 9.23
N SER A 115 -15.49 23.85 8.92
CA SER A 115 -16.57 24.61 8.33
C SER A 115 -16.98 24.07 6.95
N ARG A 116 -18.10 24.53 6.42
CA ARG A 116 -18.54 24.15 5.07
C ARG A 116 -17.55 24.58 4.00
N GLU A 117 -16.98 25.77 4.14
CA GLU A 117 -15.99 26.31 3.20
C GLU A 117 -14.66 25.52 3.26
N GLU A 118 -14.20 25.21 4.46
CA GLU A 118 -12.98 24.41 4.65
C GLU A 118 -13.17 22.98 4.11
N THR A 119 -14.34 22.39 4.31
CA THR A 119 -14.69 21.07 3.75
C THR A 119 -14.67 21.11 2.22
N ALA A 120 -15.33 22.10 1.60
CA ALA A 120 -15.32 22.25 0.14
C ALA A 120 -13.91 22.46 -0.41
N ALA A 121 -13.07 23.24 0.27
CA ALA A 121 -11.68 23.44 -0.12
C ALA A 121 -10.86 22.14 -0.01
N ALA A 122 -11.06 21.32 1.03
CA ALA A 122 -10.41 20.04 1.21
C ALA A 122 -10.84 19.03 0.12
N VAL A 123 -12.13 18.97 -0.19
CA VAL A 123 -12.68 18.13 -1.26
C VAL A 123 -12.12 18.52 -2.62
N LYS A 124 -12.10 19.83 -2.92
CA LYS A 124 -11.53 20.36 -4.16
C LYS A 124 -10.07 19.93 -4.30
N ALA A 125 -9.25 20.19 -3.28
CA ALA A 125 -7.83 19.81 -3.30
C ALA A 125 -7.63 18.30 -3.48
N ALA A 126 -8.46 17.47 -2.82
CA ALA A 126 -8.36 16.01 -2.95
C ALA A 126 -8.74 15.52 -4.35
N LEU A 127 -9.77 16.08 -4.97
CA LEU A 127 -10.18 15.75 -6.34
C LEU A 127 -9.13 16.18 -7.37
N GLU A 128 -8.55 17.37 -7.20
CA GLU A 128 -7.48 17.87 -8.07
C GLU A 128 -6.21 16.98 -7.96
N LEU A 129 -5.86 16.50 -6.76
CA LEU A 129 -4.74 15.57 -6.55
C LEU A 129 -4.91 14.25 -7.32
N VAL A 130 -6.12 13.76 -7.48
CA VAL A 130 -6.40 12.54 -8.23
C VAL A 130 -6.76 12.81 -9.70
N GLY A 131 -6.53 14.03 -10.18
CA GLY A 131 -6.64 14.42 -11.59
C GLY A 131 -8.03 14.76 -12.09
N PHE A 132 -8.93 15.23 -11.21
CA PHE A 132 -10.23 15.76 -11.60
C PHE A 132 -10.28 17.28 -11.54
N ASP A 133 -10.99 17.90 -12.47
CA ASP A 133 -11.47 19.25 -12.34
C ASP A 133 -12.69 19.24 -11.39
N TYR A 134 -12.56 19.86 -10.23
CA TYR A 134 -13.58 19.90 -9.20
C TYR A 134 -14.92 20.44 -9.72
N ASP A 135 -14.92 21.60 -10.43
CA ASP A 135 -16.15 22.23 -10.89
C ASP A 135 -16.86 21.42 -11.97
N ALA A 136 -16.09 20.62 -12.73
CA ALA A 136 -16.63 19.74 -13.76
C ALA A 136 -17.30 18.47 -13.21
N VAL A 137 -16.93 18.02 -11.98
CA VAL A 137 -17.36 16.71 -11.47
C VAL A 137 -18.17 16.74 -10.18
N ARG A 138 -18.07 17.79 -9.37
CA ARG A 138 -18.58 17.85 -7.99
C ARG A 138 -20.05 17.48 -7.83
N ASP A 139 -20.90 17.95 -8.78
CA ASP A 139 -22.35 17.75 -8.74
C ASP A 139 -22.81 16.48 -9.48
N LYS A 140 -21.88 15.73 -10.10
CA LYS A 140 -22.19 14.48 -10.82
C LYS A 140 -22.33 13.30 -9.86
N SER A 141 -23.14 12.33 -10.24
CA SER A 141 -23.22 11.07 -9.50
C SER A 141 -21.92 10.27 -9.67
N PRO A 142 -21.29 9.81 -8.58
CA PRO A 142 -20.08 8.99 -8.69
C PRO A 142 -20.31 7.67 -9.45
N LEU A 143 -21.56 7.18 -9.47
CA LEU A 143 -21.90 5.94 -10.17
C LEU A 143 -21.83 6.03 -11.70
N GLY A 144 -21.88 7.25 -12.26
CA GLY A 144 -21.79 7.49 -13.71
C GLY A 144 -20.37 7.46 -14.30
N PHE A 145 -19.34 7.32 -13.47
CA PHE A 145 -17.94 7.31 -13.89
C PHE A 145 -17.45 5.88 -14.25
N SER A 146 -16.38 5.79 -15.03
CA SER A 146 -15.67 4.53 -15.28
C SER A 146 -15.10 3.93 -14.00
N GLY A 147 -14.76 2.64 -14.00
CA GLY A 147 -14.19 1.96 -12.81
C GLY A 147 -12.91 2.63 -12.29
N GLY A 148 -12.01 3.04 -13.19
CA GLY A 148 -10.78 3.76 -12.82
C GLY A 148 -11.05 5.15 -12.24
N GLU A 149 -12.02 5.88 -12.79
CA GLU A 149 -12.43 7.19 -12.26
C GLU A 149 -13.11 7.04 -10.89
N LYS A 150 -14.01 6.07 -10.72
CA LYS A 150 -14.62 5.75 -9.42
C LYS A 150 -13.57 5.47 -8.35
N ARG A 151 -12.56 4.67 -8.70
CA ARG A 151 -11.44 4.38 -7.79
C ARG A 151 -10.71 5.66 -7.38
N ARG A 152 -10.41 6.56 -8.31
CA ARG A 152 -9.78 7.85 -8.00
C ARG A 152 -10.67 8.73 -7.11
N ILE A 153 -11.99 8.74 -7.34
CA ILE A 153 -12.95 9.46 -6.47
C ILE A 153 -12.93 8.88 -5.04
N ALA A 154 -12.97 7.55 -4.89
CA ALA A 154 -12.91 6.92 -3.59
C ALA A 154 -11.60 7.23 -2.83
N ILE A 155 -10.47 7.26 -3.55
CA ILE A 155 -9.17 7.65 -2.99
C ILE A 155 -9.16 9.12 -2.58
N ALA A 156 -9.77 10.01 -3.38
CA ALA A 156 -9.94 11.41 -3.00
C ALA A 156 -10.70 11.55 -1.66
N GLY A 157 -11.69 10.69 -1.40
CA GLY A 157 -12.40 10.64 -0.12
C GLY A 157 -11.48 10.37 1.08
N VAL A 158 -10.48 9.52 0.91
CA VAL A 158 -9.46 9.25 1.93
C VAL A 158 -8.45 10.41 2.03
N LEU A 159 -8.00 10.95 0.88
CA LEU A 159 -7.02 12.04 0.83
C LEU A 159 -7.57 13.37 1.33
N ALA A 160 -8.89 13.58 1.31
CA ALA A 160 -9.52 14.80 1.80
C ALA A 160 -9.20 15.10 3.28
N SER A 161 -8.98 14.07 4.09
CA SER A 161 -8.53 14.21 5.49
C SER A 161 -7.06 14.61 5.63
N LYS A 162 -6.28 14.68 4.54
CA LYS A 162 -4.83 14.93 4.51
C LYS A 162 -4.05 13.98 5.43
N PRO A 163 -4.18 12.67 5.24
CA PRO A 163 -3.56 11.70 6.12
C PRO A 163 -2.03 11.80 6.04
N ARG A 164 -1.34 11.53 7.14
CA ARG A 164 0.12 11.42 7.19
C ARG A 164 0.61 10.04 6.78
N VAL A 165 -0.25 9.03 6.91
CA VAL A 165 -0.03 7.66 6.49
C VAL A 165 -1.15 7.25 5.56
N LEU A 166 -0.83 6.74 4.38
CA LEU A 166 -1.77 6.18 3.44
C LEU A 166 -1.50 4.68 3.26
N ILE A 167 -2.47 3.89 3.67
CA ILE A 167 -2.44 2.44 3.52
C ILE A 167 -3.26 2.07 2.29
N LEU A 168 -2.69 1.25 1.41
CA LEU A 168 -3.27 0.84 0.14
C LEU A 168 -3.31 -0.69 0.07
N ASP A 169 -4.51 -1.28 0.06
CA ASP A 169 -4.67 -2.75 -0.06
C ASP A 169 -4.99 -3.12 -1.50
N GLU A 170 -4.03 -3.74 -2.20
CA GLU A 170 -4.10 -4.16 -3.62
C GLU A 170 -4.62 -3.05 -4.57
N PRO A 171 -4.08 -1.83 -4.51
CA PRO A 171 -4.69 -0.66 -5.14
C PRO A 171 -4.68 -0.70 -6.67
N VAL A 172 -3.82 -1.52 -7.28
CA VAL A 172 -3.69 -1.64 -8.75
C VAL A 172 -4.40 -2.86 -9.33
N ALA A 173 -5.08 -3.65 -8.49
CA ALA A 173 -5.83 -4.82 -8.96
C ALA A 173 -6.96 -4.42 -9.92
N GLY A 174 -7.03 -5.06 -11.09
CA GLY A 174 -8.07 -4.80 -12.09
C GLY A 174 -7.87 -3.53 -12.92
N LEU A 175 -6.80 -2.76 -12.72
CA LEU A 175 -6.44 -1.65 -13.61
C LEU A 175 -5.73 -2.16 -14.86
N ASP A 176 -6.00 -1.50 -15.99
CA ASP A 176 -5.19 -1.66 -17.20
C ASP A 176 -3.76 -1.12 -17.01
N PRO A 177 -2.82 -1.42 -17.90
CA PRO A 177 -1.43 -1.01 -17.72
C PRO A 177 -1.24 0.50 -17.59
N LEU A 178 -1.99 1.32 -18.33
CA LEU A 178 -1.86 2.78 -18.30
C LEU A 178 -2.43 3.33 -16.99
N GLY A 179 -3.65 2.93 -16.63
CA GLY A 179 -4.28 3.32 -15.36
C GLY A 179 -3.47 2.91 -14.13
N ARG A 180 -2.76 1.76 -14.21
CA ARG A 180 -1.84 1.32 -13.16
C ARG A 180 -0.64 2.27 -13.03
N GLN A 181 -0.03 2.64 -14.17
CA GLN A 181 1.12 3.54 -14.16
C GLN A 181 0.73 4.93 -13.63
N ASP A 182 -0.39 5.48 -14.10
CA ASP A 182 -0.89 6.77 -13.64
C ASP A 182 -1.18 6.77 -12.14
N PHE A 183 -1.77 5.68 -11.64
CA PHE A 183 -2.03 5.50 -10.23
C PHE A 183 -0.73 5.46 -9.40
N LEU A 184 0.24 4.66 -9.81
CA LEU A 184 1.52 4.53 -9.09
C LEU A 184 2.32 5.83 -9.12
N ASN A 185 2.29 6.57 -10.24
CA ASN A 185 2.90 7.90 -10.33
C ASN A 185 2.25 8.89 -9.34
N MET A 186 0.92 8.83 -9.20
CA MET A 186 0.20 9.63 -8.19
C MET A 186 0.65 9.27 -6.76
N VAL A 187 0.75 7.98 -6.44
CA VAL A 187 1.20 7.52 -5.11
C VAL A 187 2.65 7.95 -4.84
N ASP A 188 3.52 7.90 -5.85
CA ASP A 188 4.91 8.42 -5.73
C ASP A 188 4.95 9.92 -5.45
N ALA A 189 4.08 10.70 -6.09
CA ALA A 189 3.97 12.13 -5.82
C ALA A 189 3.53 12.39 -4.37
N LEU A 190 2.53 11.68 -3.88
CA LEU A 190 2.09 11.76 -2.47
C LEU A 190 3.22 11.39 -1.49
N ASN A 191 4.02 10.37 -1.80
CA ASN A 191 5.16 10.00 -0.96
C ASN A 191 6.27 11.07 -0.98
N LYS A 192 6.55 11.67 -2.14
CA LYS A 192 7.50 12.80 -2.26
C LYS A 192 7.04 14.02 -1.46
N ASP A 193 5.74 14.24 -1.34
CA ASP A 193 5.14 15.28 -0.50
C ASP A 193 5.14 14.93 1.00
N GLY A 194 5.77 13.82 1.39
CA GLY A 194 6.02 13.42 2.78
C GLY A 194 4.99 12.47 3.37
N ILE A 195 4.01 12.00 2.62
CA ILE A 195 3.05 10.99 3.09
C ILE A 195 3.76 9.63 3.17
N THR A 196 3.65 8.97 4.31
CA THR A 196 4.10 7.58 4.49
C THR A 196 3.16 6.65 3.74
N ILE A 197 3.69 5.79 2.86
CA ILE A 197 2.90 4.86 2.07
C ILE A 197 3.14 3.43 2.56
N ILE A 198 2.06 2.70 2.82
CA ILE A 198 2.10 1.26 3.09
C ILE A 198 1.24 0.59 2.01
N MET A 199 1.87 -0.10 1.06
CA MET A 199 1.16 -0.72 -0.06
C MET A 199 1.25 -2.24 0.00
N ILE A 200 0.12 -2.90 0.22
CA ILE A 200 0.00 -4.34 0.00
C ILE A 200 -0.14 -4.57 -1.49
N SER A 201 0.69 -5.42 -2.06
CA SER A 201 0.52 -5.87 -3.44
C SER A 201 1.13 -7.24 -3.70
N HIS A 202 0.46 -8.02 -4.55
CA HIS A 202 1.03 -9.22 -5.16
C HIS A 202 1.85 -8.89 -6.43
N ASN A 203 1.82 -7.65 -6.89
CA ASN A 203 2.60 -7.20 -8.04
C ASN A 203 4.02 -6.82 -7.63
N ALA A 204 4.93 -7.81 -7.71
CA ALA A 204 6.34 -7.62 -7.35
C ALA A 204 7.06 -6.58 -8.23
N ASP A 205 6.65 -6.42 -9.50
CA ASP A 205 7.24 -5.41 -10.40
C ASP A 205 6.91 -4.00 -9.90
N ALA A 206 5.65 -3.74 -9.53
CA ALA A 206 5.23 -2.45 -8.97
C ALA A 206 5.97 -2.15 -7.65
N LEU A 207 6.08 -3.14 -6.76
CA LEU A 207 6.80 -2.94 -5.49
C LEU A 207 8.32 -2.75 -5.71
N ALA A 208 8.92 -3.45 -6.66
CA ALA A 208 10.34 -3.27 -6.97
C ALA A 208 10.66 -1.88 -7.51
N GLU A 209 9.72 -1.26 -8.24
CA GLU A 209 9.89 0.04 -8.87
C GLU A 209 9.65 1.20 -7.89
N HIS A 210 8.64 1.09 -7.03
CA HIS A 210 8.15 2.19 -6.20
C HIS A 210 8.50 2.09 -4.72
N ALA A 211 8.49 0.88 -4.13
CA ALA A 211 8.79 0.72 -2.70
C ALA A 211 10.29 0.68 -2.42
N ARG A 212 10.73 1.47 -1.44
CA ARG A 212 12.13 1.44 -0.99
C ARG A 212 12.44 0.27 -0.07
N ARG A 213 11.45 -0.19 0.67
CA ARG A 213 11.53 -1.27 1.65
C ARG A 213 10.38 -2.25 1.44
N ILE A 214 10.66 -3.52 1.56
CA ILE A 214 9.68 -4.60 1.43
C ILE A 214 9.63 -5.38 2.74
N ILE A 215 8.43 -5.51 3.27
CA ILE A 215 8.10 -6.39 4.39
C ILE A 215 7.42 -7.63 3.82
N VAL A 216 7.92 -8.80 4.16
CA VAL A 216 7.34 -10.08 3.75
C VAL A 216 6.77 -10.79 4.97
N LEU A 217 5.48 -11.07 4.95
CA LEU A 217 4.80 -11.87 5.96
C LEU A 217 4.64 -13.31 5.49
N ARG A 218 4.86 -14.28 6.40
CA ARG A 218 4.59 -15.69 6.19
C ARG A 218 4.03 -16.31 7.47
N ASP A 219 2.94 -17.05 7.35
CA ASP A 219 2.29 -17.77 8.46
C ASP A 219 2.01 -16.89 9.69
N GLY A 220 1.66 -15.63 9.46
CA GLY A 220 1.37 -14.64 10.51
C GLY A 220 2.61 -14.02 11.16
N ALA A 221 3.81 -14.32 10.70
CA ALA A 221 5.06 -13.77 11.25
C ALA A 221 5.83 -12.93 10.20
N LEU A 222 6.71 -12.06 10.70
CA LEU A 222 7.66 -11.33 9.86
C LEU A 222 8.70 -12.32 9.32
N PHE A 223 8.68 -12.55 8.00
CA PHE A 223 9.61 -13.48 7.34
C PHE A 223 10.87 -12.77 6.84
N ARG A 224 10.70 -11.61 6.19
CA ARG A 224 11.79 -10.77 5.69
C ARG A 224 11.43 -9.29 5.85
N ASP A 225 12.44 -8.46 6.01
CA ASP A 225 12.34 -7.02 6.05
C ASP A 225 13.65 -6.42 5.53
N GLY A 226 13.60 -5.62 4.48
CA GLY A 226 14.78 -5.04 3.87
C GLY A 226 14.46 -4.22 2.62
N SER A 227 15.49 -3.70 1.97
CA SER A 227 15.31 -2.98 0.71
C SER A 227 14.74 -3.91 -0.38
N ALA A 228 14.01 -3.34 -1.35
CA ALA A 228 13.48 -4.11 -2.49
C ALA A 228 14.59 -4.91 -3.19
N LYS A 229 15.79 -4.32 -3.30
CA LYS A 229 16.96 -4.99 -3.90
C LYS A 229 17.42 -6.20 -3.10
N GLU A 230 17.51 -6.12 -1.78
CA GLU A 230 17.89 -7.23 -0.91
C GLU A 230 16.86 -8.35 -0.98
N ILE A 231 15.58 -8.02 -0.80
CA ILE A 231 14.49 -9.00 -0.79
C ILE A 231 14.43 -9.74 -2.14
N PHE A 232 14.33 -9.05 -3.26
CA PHE A 232 14.17 -9.70 -4.57
C PHE A 232 15.46 -10.33 -5.13
N SER A 233 16.61 -10.08 -4.53
CA SER A 233 17.85 -10.80 -4.88
C SER A 233 17.82 -12.27 -4.46
N ASP A 234 17.12 -12.60 -3.38
CA ASP A 234 16.96 -13.97 -2.88
C ASP A 234 15.85 -14.74 -3.62
N TYR A 235 16.06 -14.90 -4.93
CA TYR A 235 15.09 -15.48 -5.86
C TYR A 235 14.54 -16.85 -5.42
N PHE A 236 15.46 -17.78 -5.05
CA PHE A 236 15.06 -19.15 -4.77
C PHE A 236 14.27 -19.27 -3.47
N ASP A 237 14.65 -18.54 -2.43
CA ASP A 237 13.95 -18.55 -1.15
C ASP A 237 12.54 -17.97 -1.29
N LEU A 238 12.38 -16.86 -2.03
CA LEU A 238 11.07 -16.26 -2.28
C LEU A 238 10.15 -17.21 -3.05
N ILE A 239 10.63 -17.79 -4.16
CA ILE A 239 9.82 -18.71 -4.98
C ILE A 239 9.47 -19.99 -4.21
N HIS A 240 10.41 -20.56 -3.45
CA HIS A 240 10.16 -21.74 -2.61
C HIS A 240 9.05 -21.48 -1.58
N ASN A 241 8.99 -20.25 -1.06
CA ASN A 241 7.96 -19.82 -0.11
C ASN A 241 6.69 -19.25 -0.76
N GLY A 242 6.51 -19.41 -2.07
CA GLY A 242 5.31 -18.96 -2.81
C GLY A 242 5.19 -17.45 -2.95
N ILE A 243 6.26 -16.69 -2.75
CA ILE A 243 6.28 -15.24 -2.84
C ILE A 243 6.69 -14.82 -4.25
N GLY A 244 5.95 -13.88 -4.83
CA GLY A 244 6.22 -13.36 -6.16
C GLY A 244 7.55 -12.61 -6.23
N VAL A 245 8.18 -12.65 -7.42
CA VAL A 245 9.39 -11.88 -7.72
C VAL A 245 9.16 -11.07 -9.00
N PRO A 246 9.87 -9.94 -9.23
CA PRO A 246 9.76 -9.18 -10.45
C PRO A 246 10.01 -10.05 -11.69
N GLN A 247 9.24 -9.81 -12.77
CA GLN A 247 9.34 -10.58 -14.00
C GLN A 247 10.75 -10.54 -14.59
N VAL A 248 11.39 -9.37 -14.55
CA VAL A 248 12.78 -9.21 -15.02
C VAL A 248 13.78 -9.99 -14.17
N ARG A 249 13.54 -10.13 -12.86
CA ARG A 249 14.36 -10.96 -11.98
C ARG A 249 14.26 -12.44 -12.36
N ARG A 250 13.04 -12.88 -12.69
CA ARG A 250 12.78 -14.24 -13.20
C ARG A 250 13.47 -14.47 -14.55
N ALA A 251 13.34 -13.51 -15.50
CA ALA A 251 14.00 -13.57 -16.80
C ALA A 251 15.54 -13.60 -16.65
N ALA A 252 16.10 -12.76 -15.79
CA ALA A 252 17.55 -12.75 -15.50
C ALA A 252 18.03 -14.10 -14.94
N GLN A 253 17.25 -14.75 -14.06
CA GLN A 253 17.60 -16.07 -13.54
C GLN A 253 17.58 -17.14 -14.64
N LEU A 254 16.55 -17.16 -15.49
CA LEU A 254 16.48 -18.09 -16.61
C LEU A 254 17.65 -17.95 -17.60
N LEU A 255 18.14 -16.74 -17.84
CA LEU A 255 19.32 -16.49 -18.65
C LEU A 255 20.60 -16.98 -17.96
N ARG A 256 20.73 -16.76 -16.65
CA ARG A 256 21.86 -17.29 -15.85
C ARG A 256 21.93 -18.82 -15.91
N ASP A 257 20.80 -19.49 -15.77
CA ASP A 257 20.70 -20.96 -15.81
C ASP A 257 21.15 -21.52 -17.18
N ARG A 258 21.11 -20.68 -18.23
CA ARG A 258 21.63 -20.98 -19.58
C ARG A 258 23.06 -20.49 -19.82
N GLY A 259 23.77 -20.07 -18.78
CA GLY A 259 25.17 -19.64 -18.89
C GLY A 259 25.37 -18.21 -19.35
N VAL A 260 24.31 -17.39 -19.46
CA VAL A 260 24.43 -15.96 -19.77
C VAL A 260 24.89 -15.20 -18.53
N ASP A 261 25.89 -14.32 -18.69
CA ASP A 261 26.42 -13.49 -17.61
C ASP A 261 25.40 -12.40 -17.21
N MET A 262 24.41 -12.78 -16.36
CA MET A 262 23.39 -11.89 -15.80
C MET A 262 23.60 -11.69 -14.30
N PRO A 263 23.64 -10.43 -13.79
CA PRO A 263 23.70 -10.15 -12.35
C PRO A 263 22.48 -10.72 -11.61
N GLY A 264 22.69 -11.23 -10.39
CA GLY A 264 21.61 -11.79 -9.55
C GLY A 264 20.71 -10.74 -8.88
N ASN A 265 21.06 -9.47 -8.98
CA ASN A 265 20.38 -8.35 -8.32
C ASN A 265 19.63 -7.42 -9.29
N ILE A 266 19.36 -7.89 -10.51
CA ILE A 266 18.50 -7.18 -11.47
C ILE A 266 17.06 -7.36 -11.02
N ILE A 267 16.39 -6.24 -10.69
CA ILE A 267 14.99 -6.21 -10.24
C ILE A 267 14.13 -5.22 -11.05
N LEU A 268 14.76 -4.33 -11.85
CA LEU A 268 14.09 -3.32 -12.67
C LEU A 268 14.29 -3.58 -14.16
N TYR A 269 13.29 -3.22 -14.97
CA TYR A 269 13.35 -3.33 -16.43
C TYR A 269 14.51 -2.53 -17.04
N SER A 270 14.78 -1.32 -16.55
CA SER A 270 15.90 -0.50 -16.99
C SER A 270 17.23 -1.23 -16.82
N GLN A 271 17.48 -1.79 -15.64
CA GLN A 271 18.70 -2.56 -15.33
C GLN A 271 18.86 -3.78 -16.27
N PHE A 272 17.75 -4.46 -16.55
CA PHE A 272 17.74 -5.63 -17.43
C PHE A 272 18.09 -5.26 -18.88
N ILE A 273 17.46 -4.22 -19.42
CA ILE A 273 17.72 -3.71 -20.76
C ILE A 273 19.17 -3.24 -20.90
N ASP A 274 19.67 -2.50 -19.94
CA ASP A 274 21.06 -2.01 -19.98
C ASP A 274 22.07 -3.17 -19.97
N ARG A 275 21.80 -4.21 -19.19
CA ARG A 275 22.65 -5.40 -19.20
C ARG A 275 22.60 -6.13 -20.55
N LEU A 276 21.42 -6.28 -21.16
CA LEU A 276 21.28 -6.87 -22.49
C LEU A 276 22.07 -6.09 -23.54
N LYS A 277 22.01 -4.75 -23.55
CA LYS A 277 22.78 -3.92 -24.47
C LYS A 277 24.30 -4.19 -24.35
N ILE A 278 24.81 -4.29 -23.11
CA ILE A 278 26.22 -4.59 -22.84
C ILE A 278 26.60 -5.97 -23.41
N LEU A 279 25.76 -6.98 -23.21
CA LEU A 279 26.02 -8.34 -23.70
C LEU A 279 26.01 -8.42 -25.23
N MET A 280 25.06 -7.74 -25.87
CA MET A 280 24.97 -7.66 -27.34
C MET A 280 26.21 -6.97 -27.93
N TRP A 281 26.64 -5.87 -27.33
CA TRP A 281 27.84 -5.15 -27.80
C TRP A 281 29.13 -6.01 -27.69
N ARG A 282 29.28 -6.80 -26.59
CA ARG A 282 30.42 -7.73 -26.42
C ARG A 282 30.43 -8.86 -27.46
N LYS A 283 29.25 -9.28 -27.95
CA LYS A 283 29.14 -10.36 -28.95
C LYS A 283 29.47 -9.91 -30.36
N ASN A 284 29.39 -8.59 -30.62
CA ASN A 284 29.66 -7.98 -31.94
C ASN A 284 31.11 -7.45 -32.08
N LYS A 285 31.97 -7.67 -31.07
CA LYS A 285 33.41 -7.48 -31.11
C LYS A 285 34.13 -8.82 -31.14
#